data_b883cd17b4ab8ef2cf76161e2e563939
#
_entry.id   b883cd17b4ab8ef2cf76161e2e563939
#
_cell.length_a   1.000
_cell.length_b   1.000
_cell.length_c   1.000
_cell.angle_alpha   90.00
_cell.angle_beta   90.00
_cell.angle_gamma   90.00
#
_symmetry.space_group_name_H-M   'P 1'
#
loop_
_entity.id
_entity.type
_entity.pdbx_description
1 polymer ?
#
loop_
_entity_poly.entity_id
_entity_poly.type
_entity_poly.pdbx_seq_one_letter_code
_entity_poly.pdbx_strand_id
1 'polypeptide(L)'
;ASEQLVLSQPQILNETQDDMSVYLKELLDLGLPLVEKGRNRFEAKGDQIGNYKDLLSTVIALNSSHLDVDLDKETQTFWSVAVRYLRKRLDKDQVLIPNVIDDVTTTKVDDQVMQLVFPGEEPLKLSASALTTFYNNQYLYFLRYVLGLEELESIHPDARHHGTYLHRVFERVMGDSSSENFDDKLEKAIAQTNQEQPFELLYTEDQESRLSRQILEDIARSTASVLRDNAAVKVEREEAKFDLLLANSIKITGIIDRVDRLTDGALGVVDYKSGKNVFDIQKFYNGLSPQLVTYLEALRQTYKV
;
A
#
# COMPACT_ATOMS: atom_id res chain seq x y z
N ALA A 1 8.19 19.29 37.93
CA ALA A 1 7.70 17.96 37.54
C ALA A 1 6.19 18.04 37.43
N SER A 2 5.62 17.64 36.29
CA SER A 2 4.17 17.56 36.10
C SER A 2 3.66 16.38 36.93
N GLU A 3 2.70 16.60 37.80
CA GLU A 3 2.02 15.56 38.58
C GLU A 3 0.87 14.91 37.82
N GLN A 4 0.77 15.12 36.49
CA GLN A 4 -0.25 14.55 35.65
C GLN A 4 0.34 13.49 34.74
N LEU A 5 -0.26 12.30 34.75
CA LEU A 5 -0.04 11.24 33.79
C LEU A 5 -1.22 11.20 32.81
N VAL A 6 -0.95 11.32 31.54
CA VAL A 6 -1.95 11.18 30.47
C VAL A 6 -1.62 9.91 29.70
N LEU A 7 -2.59 8.99 29.67
CA LEU A 7 -2.54 7.79 28.84
C LEU A 7 -3.48 7.99 27.63
N SER A 8 -3.04 7.63 26.45
CA SER A 8 -3.86 7.76 25.23
C SER A 8 -3.78 6.51 24.38
N GLN A 9 -4.90 6.18 23.76
CA GLN A 9 -4.98 5.09 22.79
C GLN A 9 -5.84 5.56 21.62
N PRO A 10 -5.44 5.31 20.36
CA PRO A 10 -6.30 5.56 19.22
C PRO A 10 -7.47 4.57 19.19
N GLN A 11 -8.67 5.04 18.85
CA GLN A 11 -9.84 4.17 18.64
C GLN A 11 -9.82 3.50 17.26
N ILE A 12 -9.15 4.14 16.31
CA ILE A 12 -9.00 3.65 14.95
C ILE A 12 -7.53 3.75 14.57
N LEU A 13 -6.93 2.63 14.27
CA LEU A 13 -5.58 2.53 13.76
C LEU A 13 -5.64 1.90 12.36
N ASN A 14 -5.05 2.59 11.35
CA ASN A 14 -5.00 2.10 9.97
C ASN A 14 -6.37 1.62 9.42
N GLU A 15 -7.41 2.44 9.63
CA GLU A 15 -8.79 2.16 9.18
C GLU A 15 -9.49 0.98 9.89
N THR A 16 -8.84 0.33 10.82
CA THR A 16 -9.45 -0.69 11.68
C THR A 16 -9.80 -0.11 13.04
N GLN A 17 -11.00 -0.46 13.52
CA GLN A 17 -11.39 -0.14 14.89
C GLN A 17 -10.56 -0.99 15.85
N ASP A 18 -9.84 -0.33 16.74
CA ASP A 18 -9.00 -0.99 17.74
C ASP A 18 -9.75 -1.05 19.07
N ASP A 19 -9.79 -2.23 19.67
CA ASP A 19 -10.41 -2.39 20.97
C ASP A 19 -9.52 -1.81 22.07
N MET A 20 -10.18 -1.16 23.04
CA MET A 20 -9.46 -0.58 24.17
C MET A 20 -8.66 -1.66 24.92
N SER A 21 -7.40 -1.38 25.20
CA SER A 21 -6.53 -2.23 25.98
C SER A 21 -7.17 -2.64 27.31
N VAL A 22 -7.02 -3.89 27.69
CA VAL A 22 -7.56 -4.44 28.97
C VAL A 22 -7.09 -3.60 30.17
N TYR A 23 -5.83 -3.17 30.16
CA TYR A 23 -5.26 -2.34 31.23
C TYR A 23 -5.91 -0.95 31.30
N LEU A 24 -6.27 -0.35 30.18
CA LEU A 24 -6.98 0.93 30.16
C LEU A 24 -8.42 0.76 30.62
N LYS A 25 -9.08 -0.36 30.29
CA LYS A 25 -10.41 -0.68 30.80
C LYS A 25 -10.41 -0.81 32.33
N GLU A 26 -9.45 -1.55 32.89
CA GLU A 26 -9.28 -1.66 34.34
C GLU A 26 -9.06 -0.31 35.03
N LEU A 27 -8.28 0.59 34.43
CA LEU A 27 -8.07 1.93 34.96
C LEU A 27 -9.34 2.79 34.92
N LEU A 28 -10.17 2.64 33.89
CA LEU A 28 -11.48 3.31 33.80
C LEU A 28 -12.46 2.77 34.86
N ASP A 29 -12.46 1.47 35.12
CA ASP A 29 -13.26 0.84 36.17
C ASP A 29 -12.88 1.35 37.58
N LEU A 30 -11.66 1.82 37.74
CA LEU A 30 -11.21 2.53 38.95
C LEU A 30 -11.67 4.00 39.03
N GLY A 31 -12.48 4.46 38.07
CA GLY A 31 -13.08 5.78 38.06
C GLY A 31 -12.20 6.90 37.52
N LEU A 32 -11.16 6.58 36.77
CA LEU A 32 -10.36 7.60 36.09
C LEU A 32 -11.14 8.28 34.96
N PRO A 33 -11.00 9.60 34.75
CA PRO A 33 -11.75 10.32 33.75
C PRO A 33 -11.31 9.92 32.35
N LEU A 34 -12.26 9.55 31.49
CA LEU A 34 -12.06 9.33 30.07
C LEU A 34 -12.40 10.62 29.30
N VAL A 35 -11.49 11.04 28.45
CA VAL A 35 -11.72 12.13 27.51
C VAL A 35 -11.64 11.54 26.09
N GLU A 36 -12.77 11.40 25.44
CA GLU A 36 -12.82 11.02 24.02
C GLU A 36 -12.56 12.27 23.18
N LYS A 37 -11.49 12.22 22.38
CA LYS A 37 -11.22 13.24 21.37
C LYS A 37 -11.58 12.68 20.01
N GLY A 38 -12.61 13.22 19.39
CA GLY A 38 -12.98 12.91 18.01
C GLY A 38 -11.81 13.20 17.04
N ARG A 39 -11.82 12.52 15.91
CA ARG A 39 -10.82 12.65 14.83
C ARG A 39 -10.88 14.01 14.11
N ASN A 40 -11.85 14.88 14.46
CA ASN A 40 -11.98 16.20 13.89
C ASN A 40 -10.81 17.09 14.35
N ARG A 41 -9.69 16.98 13.61
CA ARG A 41 -8.57 17.94 13.72
C ARG A 41 -9.02 19.40 13.57
N PHE A 42 -10.26 19.62 13.16
CA PHE A 42 -10.87 20.91 12.85
C PHE A 42 -11.67 21.50 14.00
N GLU A 43 -11.85 20.77 15.10
CA GLU A 43 -12.35 21.34 16.36
C GLU A 43 -11.27 22.10 17.17
N ALA A 44 -10.08 22.28 16.60
CA ALA A 44 -9.09 23.15 17.22
C ALA A 44 -9.69 24.57 17.31
N LYS A 45 -10.38 24.82 18.41
CA LYS A 45 -10.77 26.16 18.81
C LYS A 45 -9.49 26.98 18.91
N GLY A 46 -9.56 28.25 18.54
CA GLY A 46 -8.39 29.14 18.55
C GLY A 46 -7.63 29.17 19.87
N ASP A 47 -8.27 28.80 20.98
CA ASP A 47 -7.71 28.67 22.32
C ASP A 47 -6.73 27.50 22.52
N GLN A 48 -6.73 26.53 21.59
CA GLN A 48 -5.82 25.37 21.61
C GLN A 48 -4.51 25.59 20.85
N ILE A 49 -4.38 26.72 20.14
CA ILE A 49 -3.20 27.05 19.35
C ILE A 49 -2.17 27.72 20.25
N GLY A 50 -1.17 26.98 20.65
CA GLY A 50 -0.15 27.46 21.58
C GLY A 50 0.99 28.23 20.94
N ASN A 51 1.23 28.08 19.64
CA ASN A 51 2.36 28.70 18.96
C ASN A 51 2.13 28.88 17.45
N TYR A 52 3.05 29.62 16.82
CA TYR A 52 3.04 29.92 15.40
C TYR A 52 3.04 28.67 14.47
N LYS A 53 3.78 27.61 14.84
CA LYS A 53 3.86 26.39 14.05
C LYS A 53 2.54 25.62 14.07
N ASP A 54 1.88 25.59 15.23
CA ASP A 54 0.56 24.96 15.36
C ASP A 54 -0.48 25.68 14.52
N LEU A 55 -0.45 27.02 14.54
CA LEU A 55 -1.32 27.84 13.72
C LEU A 55 -1.08 27.57 12.22
N LEU A 56 0.17 27.51 11.80
CA LEU A 56 0.55 27.22 10.42
C LEU A 56 0.09 25.81 9.99
N SER A 57 0.34 24.81 10.79
CA SER A 57 -0.07 23.42 10.52
C SER A 57 -1.58 23.30 10.40
N THR A 58 -2.32 24.01 11.26
CA THR A 58 -3.78 23.99 11.25
C THR A 58 -4.34 24.69 10.01
N VAL A 59 -3.77 25.84 9.64
CA VAL A 59 -4.19 26.55 8.42
C VAL A 59 -3.90 25.73 7.16
N ILE A 60 -2.73 25.09 7.08
CA ILE A 60 -2.39 24.20 5.95
C ILE A 60 -3.38 23.03 5.89
N ALA A 61 -3.66 22.39 7.04
CA ALA A 61 -4.60 21.27 7.10
C ALA A 61 -6.03 21.67 6.72
N LEU A 62 -6.48 22.87 7.10
CA LEU A 62 -7.79 23.40 6.69
C LEU A 62 -7.86 23.69 5.19
N ASN A 63 -6.76 24.16 4.62
CA ASN A 63 -6.72 24.52 3.19
C ASN A 63 -6.54 23.28 2.29
N SER A 64 -5.91 22.22 2.79
CA SER A 64 -5.70 20.97 2.05
C SER A 64 -6.87 19.98 2.14
N SER A 65 -7.78 20.19 3.08
CA SER A 65 -9.00 19.38 3.19
C SER A 65 -10.13 20.11 2.44
N HIS A 66 -10.60 19.55 1.35
CA HIS A 66 -11.83 19.95 0.65
C HIS A 66 -13.09 19.66 1.49
N LEU A 67 -12.99 19.81 2.81
CA LEU A 67 -14.13 19.66 3.68
C LEU A 67 -14.96 20.94 3.57
N ASP A 68 -16.15 20.82 3.02
CA ASP A 68 -17.27 21.73 3.22
C ASP A 68 -17.60 21.72 4.73
N VAL A 69 -16.72 22.30 5.52
CA VAL A 69 -16.99 22.53 6.93
C VAL A 69 -17.85 23.75 6.99
N ASP A 70 -19.09 23.55 7.37
CA ASP A 70 -20.03 24.64 7.64
C ASP A 70 -19.55 25.39 8.91
N LEU A 71 -18.53 26.22 8.72
CA LEU A 71 -17.93 27.01 9.81
C LEU A 71 -18.86 28.17 10.14
N ASP A 72 -19.16 28.36 11.40
CA ASP A 72 -19.86 29.54 11.86
C ASP A 72 -19.09 30.84 11.49
N LYS A 73 -19.80 31.94 11.46
CA LYS A 73 -19.28 33.23 10.97
C LYS A 73 -18.11 33.75 11.81
N GLU A 74 -18.06 33.41 13.08
CA GLU A 74 -17.01 33.81 14.02
C GLU A 74 -15.72 33.04 13.74
N THR A 75 -15.84 31.73 13.56
CA THR A 75 -14.75 30.83 13.20
C THR A 75 -14.16 31.17 11.84
N GLN A 76 -15.00 31.49 10.83
CA GLN A 76 -14.53 31.96 9.52
C GLN A 76 -13.74 33.25 9.63
N THR A 77 -14.19 34.18 10.47
CA THR A 77 -13.49 35.45 10.71
C THR A 77 -12.14 35.23 11.36
N PHE A 78 -12.08 34.36 12.38
CA PHE A 78 -10.84 34.00 13.03
C PHE A 78 -9.82 33.44 12.04
N TRP A 79 -10.19 32.46 11.22
CA TRP A 79 -9.29 31.84 10.25
C TRP A 79 -8.83 32.81 9.16
N SER A 80 -9.69 33.71 8.73
CA SER A 80 -9.32 34.76 7.77
C SER A 80 -8.25 35.69 8.32
N VAL A 81 -8.35 36.07 9.60
CA VAL A 81 -7.34 36.86 10.30
C VAL A 81 -6.04 36.08 10.49
N ALA A 82 -6.14 34.78 10.88
CA ALA A 82 -5.01 33.90 11.05
C ALA A 82 -4.20 33.74 9.75
N VAL A 83 -4.87 33.50 8.61
CA VAL A 83 -4.21 33.42 7.29
C VAL A 83 -3.50 34.73 6.94
N ARG A 84 -4.14 35.87 7.19
CA ARG A 84 -3.53 37.19 6.94
C ARG A 84 -2.29 37.43 7.81
N TYR A 85 -2.37 37.07 9.07
CA TYR A 85 -1.23 37.12 10.00
C TYR A 85 -0.08 36.25 9.54
N LEU A 86 -0.37 34.98 9.20
CA LEU A 86 0.64 34.03 8.73
C LEU A 86 1.33 34.50 7.46
N ARG A 87 0.58 34.99 6.46
CA ARG A 87 1.17 35.57 5.23
C ARG A 87 2.17 36.67 5.54
N LYS A 88 1.77 37.64 6.38
CA LYS A 88 2.66 38.71 6.82
C LYS A 88 3.91 38.22 7.54
N ARG A 89 3.77 37.19 8.36
CA ARG A 89 4.87 36.61 9.12
C ARG A 89 5.84 35.84 8.23
N LEU A 90 5.32 35.04 7.32
CA LEU A 90 6.10 34.23 6.39
C LEU A 90 6.87 35.10 5.39
N ASP A 91 6.25 36.18 4.88
CA ASP A 91 6.95 37.16 4.05
C ASP A 91 8.12 37.80 4.80
N LYS A 92 7.94 38.13 6.08
CA LYS A 92 9.00 38.67 6.92
C LYS A 92 10.16 37.69 7.17
N ASP A 93 9.81 36.43 7.41
CA ASP A 93 10.79 35.39 7.74
C ASP A 93 11.36 34.70 6.46
N GLN A 94 10.94 35.16 5.26
CA GLN A 94 11.32 34.61 3.94
C GLN A 94 11.09 33.10 3.83
N VAL A 95 10.09 32.58 4.51
CA VAL A 95 9.68 31.19 4.42
C VAL A 95 8.80 31.00 3.18
N LEU A 96 9.32 30.26 2.20
CA LEU A 96 8.55 29.84 1.05
C LEU A 96 7.60 28.72 1.49
N ILE A 97 6.31 29.01 1.56
CA ILE A 97 5.31 27.94 1.57
C ILE A 97 5.10 27.54 0.12
N PRO A 98 5.28 26.27 -0.24
CA PRO A 98 4.83 25.82 -1.54
C PRO A 98 3.34 26.16 -1.66
N ASN A 99 2.96 26.81 -2.74
CA ASN A 99 1.54 26.93 -3.06
C ASN A 99 1.01 25.51 -3.15
N VAL A 100 0.24 25.10 -2.16
CA VAL A 100 -0.60 23.91 -2.28
C VAL A 100 -1.65 24.29 -3.31
N ILE A 101 -1.39 23.98 -4.56
CA ILE A 101 -2.32 24.24 -5.65
C ILE A 101 -3.39 23.18 -5.50
N ASP A 102 -4.53 23.55 -4.92
CA ASP A 102 -5.72 22.71 -4.85
C ASP A 102 -6.30 22.42 -6.25
N ASP A 103 -5.93 23.22 -7.21
CA ASP A 103 -6.34 23.06 -8.60
C ASP A 103 -5.18 22.49 -9.40
N VAL A 104 -5.12 21.18 -9.50
CA VAL A 104 -4.36 20.52 -10.55
C VAL A 104 -5.07 20.83 -11.87
N THR A 105 -4.85 22.05 -12.38
CA THR A 105 -5.27 22.37 -13.73
C THR A 105 -4.61 21.34 -14.64
N THR A 106 -5.44 20.53 -15.30
CA THR A 106 -4.98 19.57 -16.30
C THR A 106 -4.31 20.35 -17.45
N THR A 107 -3.03 20.59 -17.30
CA THR A 107 -2.20 21.10 -18.38
C THR A 107 -2.04 19.97 -19.40
N LYS A 108 -2.44 20.20 -20.64
CA LYS A 108 -2.14 19.26 -21.70
C LYS A 108 -0.62 19.15 -21.84
N VAL A 109 -0.12 17.93 -21.82
CA VAL A 109 1.29 17.68 -22.12
C VAL A 109 1.50 18.01 -23.59
N ASP A 110 2.62 18.68 -23.91
CA ASP A 110 2.99 19.05 -25.28
C ASP A 110 3.06 17.78 -26.16
N ASP A 111 2.52 17.88 -27.38
CA ASP A 111 2.48 16.76 -28.32
C ASP A 111 3.90 16.24 -28.66
N GLN A 112 4.92 17.11 -28.66
CA GLN A 112 6.32 16.71 -28.85
C GLN A 112 6.83 15.84 -27.71
N VAL A 113 6.46 16.18 -26.47
CA VAL A 113 6.78 15.37 -25.28
C VAL A 113 6.04 14.04 -25.34
N MET A 114 4.77 14.05 -25.72
CA MET A 114 3.99 12.82 -25.91
C MET A 114 4.59 11.90 -26.96
N GLN A 115 5.09 12.43 -28.08
CA GLN A 115 5.77 11.63 -29.12
C GLN A 115 7.11 11.04 -28.66
N LEU A 116 7.82 11.74 -27.77
CA LEU A 116 9.06 11.20 -27.17
C LEU A 116 8.78 10.05 -26.22
N VAL A 117 7.71 10.14 -25.43
CA VAL A 117 7.33 9.12 -24.44
C VAL A 117 6.62 7.94 -25.11
N PHE A 118 5.81 8.22 -26.13
CA PHE A 118 5.01 7.21 -26.86
C PHE A 118 5.27 7.35 -28.37
N PRO A 119 6.41 6.90 -28.87
CA PRO A 119 6.78 7.08 -30.31
C PRO A 119 5.84 6.33 -31.26
N GLY A 120 4.99 5.42 -30.79
CA GLY A 120 4.00 4.74 -31.61
C GLY A 120 4.52 3.63 -32.51
N GLU A 121 5.83 3.43 -32.60
CA GLU A 121 6.45 2.41 -33.46
C GLU A 121 6.41 1.01 -32.85
N GLU A 122 6.37 0.93 -31.51
CA GLU A 122 6.27 -0.33 -30.75
C GLU A 122 4.97 -0.40 -29.95
N PRO A 123 4.48 -1.63 -29.67
CA PRO A 123 3.34 -1.81 -28.76
C PRO A 123 3.61 -1.20 -27.39
N LEU A 124 2.63 -0.50 -26.83
CA LEU A 124 2.70 0.03 -25.49
C LEU A 124 2.82 -1.13 -24.47
N LYS A 125 3.94 -1.19 -23.78
CA LYS A 125 4.22 -2.22 -22.75
C LYS A 125 3.66 -1.77 -21.41
N LEU A 126 2.77 -2.56 -20.84
CA LEU A 126 2.14 -2.33 -19.54
C LEU A 126 2.26 -3.57 -18.66
N SER A 127 2.38 -3.37 -17.35
CA SER A 127 2.14 -4.45 -16.40
C SER A 127 0.65 -4.48 -15.99
N ALA A 128 0.18 -5.58 -15.42
CA ALA A 128 -1.17 -5.67 -14.86
C ALA A 128 -1.38 -4.64 -13.74
N SER A 129 -0.36 -4.36 -12.94
CA SER A 129 -0.40 -3.31 -11.91
C SER A 129 -0.42 -1.90 -12.50
N ALA A 130 0.31 -1.65 -13.58
CA ALA A 130 0.24 -0.36 -14.30
C ALA A 130 -1.16 -0.11 -14.83
N LEU A 131 -1.79 -1.13 -15.42
CA LEU A 131 -3.15 -1.05 -15.92
C LEU A 131 -4.15 -0.78 -14.77
N THR A 132 -4.03 -1.48 -13.66
CA THR A 132 -4.85 -1.23 -12.46
C THR A 132 -4.67 0.20 -11.96
N THR A 133 -3.43 0.70 -11.90
CA THR A 133 -3.14 2.07 -11.48
C THR A 133 -3.78 3.08 -12.42
N PHE A 134 -3.72 2.85 -13.72
CA PHE A 134 -4.34 3.73 -14.73
C PHE A 134 -5.86 3.86 -14.52
N TYR A 135 -6.56 2.75 -14.31
CA TYR A 135 -8.00 2.78 -14.06
C TYR A 135 -8.39 3.42 -12.73
N ASN A 136 -7.57 3.23 -11.70
CA ASN A 136 -7.84 3.82 -10.39
C ASN A 136 -7.46 5.31 -10.31
N ASN A 137 -6.32 5.69 -10.89
CA ASN A 137 -5.79 7.04 -10.81
C ASN A 137 -4.80 7.30 -11.96
N GLN A 138 -5.29 7.95 -13.03
CA GLN A 138 -4.49 8.27 -14.21
C GLN A 138 -3.30 9.19 -13.92
N TYR A 139 -3.45 10.09 -12.94
CA TYR A 139 -2.35 10.98 -12.53
C TYR A 139 -1.23 10.21 -11.84
N LEU A 140 -1.57 9.30 -10.95
CA LEU A 140 -0.59 8.40 -10.32
C LEU A 140 0.11 7.50 -11.34
N TYR A 141 -0.65 7.00 -12.33
CA TYR A 141 -0.07 6.26 -13.46
C TYR A 141 0.97 7.10 -14.21
N PHE A 142 0.63 8.33 -14.54
CA PHE A 142 1.54 9.25 -15.21
C PHE A 142 2.82 9.48 -14.41
N LEU A 143 2.70 9.75 -13.11
CA LEU A 143 3.86 9.95 -12.25
C LEU A 143 4.77 8.72 -12.17
N ARG A 144 4.20 7.53 -11.94
CA ARG A 144 4.97 6.30 -11.70
C ARG A 144 5.48 5.65 -12.98
N TYR A 145 4.63 5.52 -13.99
CA TYR A 145 4.93 4.70 -15.16
C TYR A 145 5.37 5.51 -16.39
N VAL A 146 5.02 6.78 -16.46
CA VAL A 146 5.44 7.65 -17.54
C VAL A 146 6.67 8.47 -17.15
N LEU A 147 6.64 9.11 -15.97
CA LEU A 147 7.77 9.90 -15.47
C LEU A 147 8.80 9.05 -14.69
N GLY A 148 8.47 7.83 -14.31
CA GLY A 148 9.38 6.96 -13.54
C GLY A 148 9.67 7.49 -12.12
N LEU A 149 8.74 8.25 -11.53
CA LEU A 149 8.90 8.74 -10.16
C LEU A 149 8.64 7.61 -9.17
N GLU A 150 9.58 7.40 -8.28
CA GLU A 150 9.48 6.41 -7.20
C GLU A 150 9.31 7.12 -5.86
N GLU A 151 8.54 6.53 -4.97
CA GLU A 151 8.49 6.97 -3.58
C GLU A 151 9.82 6.66 -2.91
N LEU A 152 10.27 7.53 -2.01
CA LEU A 152 11.45 7.24 -1.21
C LEU A 152 11.22 5.93 -0.44
N GLU A 153 12.16 5.01 -0.53
CA GLU A 153 12.10 3.77 0.22
C GLU A 153 12.08 4.05 1.72
N SER A 154 11.15 3.41 2.42
CA SER A 154 11.12 3.46 3.87
C SER A 154 12.30 2.64 4.41
N ILE A 155 12.96 3.16 5.44
CA ILE A 155 13.97 2.41 6.20
C ILE A 155 13.32 1.24 6.96
N HIS A 156 12.03 1.39 7.32
CA HIS A 156 11.27 0.34 8.00
C HIS A 156 10.50 -0.52 7.00
N PRO A 157 10.35 -1.84 7.28
CA PRO A 157 9.58 -2.72 6.43
C PRO A 157 8.11 -2.30 6.35
N ASP A 158 7.60 -2.19 5.13
CA ASP A 158 6.20 -1.87 4.84
C ASP A 158 5.44 -3.09 4.28
N ALA A 159 4.15 -2.93 3.99
CA ALA A 159 3.31 -4.00 3.46
C ALA A 159 3.82 -4.61 2.14
N ARG A 160 4.56 -3.84 1.32
CA ARG A 160 5.16 -4.35 0.08
C ARG A 160 6.32 -5.29 0.40
N HIS A 161 7.18 -4.90 1.35
CA HIS A 161 8.29 -5.73 1.81
C HIS A 161 7.78 -7.03 2.45
N HIS A 162 6.70 -6.96 3.24
CA HIS A 162 6.05 -8.14 3.81
C HIS A 162 5.53 -9.08 2.73
N GLY A 163 4.86 -8.53 1.71
CA GLY A 163 4.39 -9.30 0.57
C GLY A 163 5.54 -9.98 -0.18
N THR A 164 6.56 -9.22 -0.55
CA THR A 164 7.72 -9.73 -1.28
C THR A 164 8.47 -10.80 -0.49
N TYR A 165 8.59 -10.65 0.84
CA TYR A 165 9.19 -11.66 1.72
C TYR A 165 8.44 -12.99 1.65
N LEU A 166 7.11 -12.97 1.82
CA LEU A 166 6.27 -14.18 1.76
C LEU A 166 6.30 -14.84 0.38
N HIS A 167 6.23 -14.04 -0.70
CA HIS A 167 6.40 -14.55 -2.07
C HIS A 167 7.72 -15.28 -2.24
N ARG A 168 8.83 -14.71 -1.76
CA ARG A 168 10.14 -15.31 -1.87
C ARG A 168 10.26 -16.63 -1.08
N VAL A 169 9.64 -16.70 0.10
CA VAL A 169 9.59 -17.95 0.87
C VAL A 169 8.83 -19.02 0.10
N PHE A 170 7.63 -18.71 -0.40
CA PHE A 170 6.80 -19.70 -1.12
C PHE A 170 7.40 -20.12 -2.46
N GLU A 171 7.99 -19.22 -3.21
CA GLU A 171 8.75 -19.52 -4.42
C GLU A 171 9.81 -20.60 -4.13
N ARG A 172 10.60 -20.42 -3.07
CA ARG A 172 11.64 -21.38 -2.70
C ARG A 172 11.11 -22.72 -2.26
N VAL A 173 10.05 -22.72 -1.45
CA VAL A 173 9.44 -23.98 -0.96
C VAL A 173 8.86 -24.78 -2.10
N MET A 174 8.13 -24.13 -2.99
CA MET A 174 7.40 -24.80 -4.06
C MET A 174 8.33 -25.15 -5.23
N GLY A 175 9.40 -24.38 -5.48
CA GLY A 175 10.40 -24.63 -6.49
C GLY A 175 11.42 -25.72 -6.11
N ASP A 176 11.49 -26.08 -4.84
CA ASP A 176 12.39 -27.14 -4.38
C ASP A 176 11.88 -28.53 -4.74
N SER A 177 12.43 -29.12 -5.80
CA SER A 177 12.12 -30.46 -6.29
C SER A 177 12.84 -31.59 -5.54
N SER A 178 13.58 -31.27 -4.46
CA SER A 178 14.25 -32.27 -3.64
C SER A 178 13.26 -33.24 -2.99
N SER A 179 13.74 -34.38 -2.53
CA SER A 179 12.95 -35.38 -1.78
C SER A 179 12.84 -35.05 -0.28
N GLU A 180 13.30 -33.87 0.14
CA GLU A 180 13.21 -33.43 1.54
C GLU A 180 11.74 -33.29 1.99
N ASN A 181 11.51 -33.41 3.28
CA ASN A 181 10.19 -33.15 3.86
C ASN A 181 9.76 -31.69 3.61
N PHE A 182 8.48 -31.46 3.41
CA PHE A 182 7.93 -30.13 3.15
C PHE A 182 8.26 -29.12 4.25
N ASP A 183 8.18 -29.55 5.51
CA ASP A 183 8.48 -28.69 6.65
C ASP A 183 9.97 -28.30 6.69
N ASP A 184 10.88 -29.23 6.33
CA ASP A 184 12.32 -28.95 6.23
C ASP A 184 12.62 -27.95 5.10
N LYS A 185 11.96 -28.11 3.96
CA LYS A 185 12.04 -27.14 2.84
C LYS A 185 11.59 -25.76 3.25
N LEU A 186 10.50 -25.67 4.02
CA LEU A 186 9.96 -24.41 4.51
C LEU A 186 10.96 -23.70 5.43
N GLU A 187 11.49 -24.39 6.44
CA GLU A 187 12.45 -23.78 7.36
C GLU A 187 13.74 -23.36 6.65
N LYS A 188 14.18 -24.13 5.69
CA LYS A 188 15.33 -23.79 4.83
C LYS A 188 15.03 -22.55 3.97
N ALA A 189 13.84 -22.45 3.37
CA ALA A 189 13.42 -21.31 2.58
C ALA A 189 13.34 -20.04 3.43
N ILE A 190 12.76 -20.11 4.63
CA ILE A 190 12.72 -19.02 5.59
C ILE A 190 14.13 -18.56 5.95
N ALA A 191 15.02 -19.49 6.32
CA ALA A 191 16.39 -19.17 6.68
C ALA A 191 17.17 -18.50 5.55
N GLN A 192 17.00 -18.98 4.32
CA GLN A 192 17.63 -18.38 3.14
C GLN A 192 17.07 -16.98 2.83
N THR A 193 15.77 -16.79 2.95
CA THR A 193 15.13 -15.50 2.71
C THR A 193 15.56 -14.47 3.75
N ASN A 194 15.71 -14.86 5.01
CA ASN A 194 16.23 -14.00 6.07
C ASN A 194 17.66 -13.48 5.82
N GLN A 195 18.44 -14.18 5.02
CA GLN A 195 19.82 -13.82 4.68
C GLN A 195 19.92 -13.06 3.35
N GLU A 196 18.83 -12.94 2.62
CA GLU A 196 18.79 -12.24 1.33
C GLU A 196 18.58 -10.75 1.51
N GLN A 197 19.32 -9.94 0.73
CA GLN A 197 19.06 -8.51 0.64
C GLN A 197 17.79 -8.26 -0.19
N PRO A 198 16.93 -7.31 0.19
CA PRO A 198 17.09 -6.34 1.30
C PRO A 198 16.58 -6.84 2.67
N PHE A 199 16.02 -8.04 2.78
CA PHE A 199 15.32 -8.53 3.98
C PHE A 199 16.21 -8.59 5.21
N GLU A 200 17.48 -9.03 5.03
CA GLU A 200 18.44 -9.06 6.13
C GLU A 200 18.56 -7.72 6.83
N LEU A 201 18.70 -6.63 6.08
CA LEU A 201 18.80 -5.29 6.63
C LEU A 201 17.46 -4.81 7.21
N LEU A 202 16.38 -4.89 6.42
CA LEU A 202 15.07 -4.38 6.80
C LEU A 202 14.52 -4.97 8.10
N TYR A 203 14.81 -6.26 8.35
CA TYR A 203 14.22 -6.97 9.49
C TYR A 203 15.18 -7.19 10.67
N THR A 204 16.36 -6.57 10.66
CA THR A 204 17.31 -6.66 11.77
C THR A 204 17.60 -5.33 12.45
N GLU A 205 17.22 -4.20 11.85
CA GLU A 205 17.63 -2.87 12.27
C GLU A 205 17.11 -2.53 13.67
N ASP A 206 15.84 -2.77 13.96
CA ASP A 206 15.24 -2.47 15.25
C ASP A 206 14.38 -3.62 15.81
N GLN A 207 13.82 -3.41 16.99
CA GLN A 207 13.01 -4.44 17.66
C GLN A 207 11.66 -4.65 16.98
N GLU A 208 11.04 -3.63 16.43
CA GLU A 208 9.74 -3.68 15.73
C GLU A 208 9.88 -4.45 14.41
N SER A 209 10.95 -4.18 13.66
CA SER A 209 11.27 -4.89 12.43
C SER A 209 11.54 -6.38 12.67
N ARG A 210 12.23 -6.72 13.77
CA ARG A 210 12.46 -8.12 14.18
C ARG A 210 11.16 -8.83 14.56
N LEU A 211 10.26 -8.14 15.26
CA LEU A 211 8.94 -8.69 15.59
C LEU A 211 8.12 -8.92 14.31
N SER A 212 8.13 -7.96 13.39
CA SER A 212 7.48 -8.09 12.09
C SER A 212 7.96 -9.32 11.32
N ARG A 213 9.28 -9.59 11.33
CA ARG A 213 9.85 -10.80 10.74
C ARG A 213 9.31 -12.07 11.38
N GLN A 214 9.27 -12.16 12.71
CA GLN A 214 8.73 -13.31 13.42
C GLN A 214 7.27 -13.58 13.04
N ILE A 215 6.46 -12.53 12.96
CA ILE A 215 5.06 -12.64 12.52
C ILE A 215 4.98 -13.17 11.08
N LEU A 216 5.84 -12.69 10.17
CA LEU A 216 5.87 -13.19 8.79
C LEU A 216 6.29 -14.63 8.69
N GLU A 217 7.26 -15.08 9.49
CA GLU A 217 7.65 -16.49 9.57
C GLU A 217 6.50 -17.37 10.06
N ASP A 218 5.73 -16.91 11.05
CA ASP A 218 4.55 -17.64 11.55
C ASP A 218 3.41 -17.67 10.53
N ILE A 219 3.20 -16.58 9.79
CA ILE A 219 2.27 -16.53 8.67
C ILE A 219 2.70 -17.51 7.58
N ALA A 220 4.00 -17.57 7.25
CA ALA A 220 4.54 -18.49 6.27
C ALA A 220 4.29 -19.95 6.69
N ARG A 221 4.56 -20.31 7.95
CA ARG A 221 4.31 -21.66 8.49
C ARG A 221 2.83 -22.03 8.44
N SER A 222 1.96 -21.11 8.85
CA SER A 222 0.51 -21.33 8.85
C SER A 222 -0.03 -21.50 7.42
N THR A 223 0.40 -20.67 6.48
CA THR A 223 -0.01 -20.75 5.08
C THR A 223 0.55 -22.00 4.41
N ALA A 224 1.79 -22.39 4.71
CA ALA A 224 2.42 -23.57 4.17
C ALA A 224 1.68 -24.85 4.56
N SER A 225 1.09 -24.91 5.78
CA SER A 225 0.28 -26.06 6.18
C SER A 225 -0.94 -26.27 5.27
N VAL A 226 -1.59 -25.18 4.88
CA VAL A 226 -2.73 -25.21 3.94
C VAL A 226 -2.27 -25.64 2.53
N LEU A 227 -1.12 -25.17 2.08
CA LEU A 227 -0.56 -25.55 0.78
C LEU A 227 -0.15 -27.02 0.73
N ARG A 228 0.44 -27.55 1.80
CA ARG A 228 0.81 -28.95 1.94
C ARG A 228 -0.40 -29.89 1.84
N ASP A 229 -1.49 -29.53 2.50
CA ASP A 229 -2.69 -30.35 2.55
C ASP A 229 -3.47 -30.34 1.22
N ASN A 230 -3.12 -29.46 0.29
CA ASN A 230 -3.71 -29.37 -1.04
C ASN A 230 -2.99 -30.28 -2.06
N ALA A 231 -2.83 -31.57 -1.72
CA ALA A 231 -2.08 -32.56 -2.48
C ALA A 231 -2.69 -32.92 -3.86
N ALA A 232 -3.87 -32.39 -4.19
CA ALA A 232 -4.54 -32.63 -5.47
C ALA A 232 -3.99 -31.80 -6.64
N VAL A 233 -2.94 -31.02 -6.40
CA VAL A 233 -2.44 -30.04 -7.35
C VAL A 233 -0.97 -30.27 -7.63
N LYS A 234 -0.60 -30.33 -8.91
CA LYS A 234 0.80 -30.37 -9.34
C LYS A 234 1.21 -28.97 -9.76
N VAL A 235 2.26 -28.43 -9.16
CA VAL A 235 2.86 -27.19 -9.62
C VAL A 235 3.42 -27.39 -11.02
N GLU A 236 2.92 -26.63 -11.98
CA GLU A 236 3.35 -26.67 -13.38
C GLU A 236 4.48 -25.69 -13.63
N ARG A 237 4.36 -24.46 -13.09
CA ARG A 237 5.38 -23.41 -13.14
C ARG A 237 5.27 -22.46 -11.98
N GLU A 238 6.39 -21.93 -11.55
CA GLU A 238 6.53 -20.81 -10.65
C GLU A 238 7.15 -19.63 -11.38
N GLU A 239 6.86 -18.40 -10.90
CA GLU A 239 7.35 -17.17 -11.50
C GLU A 239 7.21 -17.16 -13.04
N ALA A 240 6.02 -17.61 -13.52
CA ALA A 240 5.76 -17.79 -14.94
C ALA A 240 5.66 -16.42 -15.64
N LYS A 241 6.72 -16.05 -16.35
CA LYS A 241 6.71 -14.83 -17.17
C LYS A 241 5.75 -15.01 -18.36
N PHE A 242 4.98 -13.96 -18.63
CA PHE A 242 4.09 -13.93 -19.79
C PHE A 242 4.16 -12.61 -20.54
N ASP A 243 3.83 -12.71 -21.82
CA ASP A 243 3.64 -11.61 -22.75
C ASP A 243 2.29 -11.79 -23.42
N LEU A 244 1.35 -10.92 -23.13
CA LEU A 244 0.02 -10.93 -23.70
C LEU A 244 -0.13 -9.76 -24.66
N LEU A 245 -0.26 -10.05 -25.95
CA LEU A 245 -0.54 -9.02 -26.96
C LEU A 245 -2.06 -8.87 -27.11
N LEU A 246 -2.55 -7.70 -26.75
CA LEU A 246 -3.94 -7.32 -26.99
C LEU A 246 -4.11 -6.68 -28.37
N ALA A 247 -5.33 -6.70 -28.88
CA ALA A 247 -5.70 -5.90 -30.04
C ALA A 247 -5.30 -4.44 -29.80
N ASN A 248 -4.93 -3.70 -30.84
CA ASN A 248 -4.54 -2.28 -30.77
C ASN A 248 -3.14 -1.98 -30.25
N SER A 249 -2.17 -2.86 -30.42
CA SER A 249 -0.77 -2.59 -30.11
C SER A 249 -0.47 -2.36 -28.62
N ILE A 250 -1.22 -3.01 -27.72
CA ILE A 250 -0.92 -3.03 -26.28
C ILE A 250 -0.35 -4.41 -25.92
N LYS A 251 0.82 -4.42 -25.31
CA LYS A 251 1.47 -5.61 -24.79
C LYS A 251 1.45 -5.58 -23.27
N ILE A 252 0.74 -6.52 -22.63
CA ILE A 252 0.77 -6.69 -21.19
C ILE A 252 1.83 -7.73 -20.86
N THR A 253 2.77 -7.34 -20.01
CA THR A 253 3.82 -8.21 -19.51
C THR A 253 3.68 -8.41 -18.01
N GLY A 254 4.11 -9.55 -17.50
CA GLY A 254 4.05 -9.81 -16.07
C GLY A 254 4.60 -11.16 -15.69
N ILE A 255 4.46 -11.45 -14.42
CA ILE A 255 4.85 -12.70 -13.81
C ILE A 255 3.64 -13.24 -13.07
N ILE A 256 3.30 -14.48 -13.30
CA ILE A 256 2.29 -15.22 -12.54
C ILE A 256 3.04 -15.94 -11.42
N ASP A 257 2.68 -15.74 -10.18
CA ASP A 257 3.40 -16.32 -9.04
C ASP A 257 3.50 -17.83 -9.15
N ARG A 258 2.38 -18.49 -9.44
CA ARG A 258 2.35 -19.94 -9.64
C ARG A 258 1.23 -20.38 -10.59
N VAL A 259 1.53 -21.36 -11.43
CA VAL A 259 0.58 -22.07 -12.27
C VAL A 259 0.49 -23.51 -11.81
N ASP A 260 -0.71 -23.95 -11.49
CA ASP A 260 -0.99 -25.29 -11.03
C ASP A 260 -1.72 -26.10 -12.10
N ARG A 261 -1.46 -27.41 -12.15
CA ARG A 261 -2.24 -28.36 -12.93
C ARG A 261 -3.14 -29.16 -12.00
N LEU A 262 -4.43 -29.03 -12.19
CA LEU A 262 -5.45 -29.74 -11.42
C LEU A 262 -5.57 -31.21 -11.88
N THR A 263 -6.21 -32.03 -11.08
CA THR A 263 -6.37 -33.48 -11.33
C THR A 263 -7.16 -33.79 -12.60
N ASP A 264 -8.06 -32.90 -13.02
CA ASP A 264 -8.81 -32.97 -14.28
C ASP A 264 -8.04 -32.46 -15.50
N GLY A 265 -6.80 -32.02 -15.31
CA GLY A 265 -5.93 -31.45 -16.34
C GLY A 265 -6.11 -29.95 -16.57
N ALA A 266 -7.05 -29.30 -15.89
CA ALA A 266 -7.23 -27.86 -15.97
C ALA A 266 -6.02 -27.11 -15.38
N LEU A 267 -5.80 -25.88 -15.84
CA LEU A 267 -4.76 -25.00 -15.29
C LEU A 267 -5.39 -24.01 -14.31
N GLY A 268 -4.73 -23.86 -13.18
CA GLY A 268 -5.08 -22.87 -12.15
C GLY A 268 -4.00 -21.79 -12.02
N VAL A 269 -4.42 -20.58 -11.72
CA VAL A 269 -3.52 -19.48 -11.35
C VAL A 269 -3.58 -19.28 -9.85
N VAL A 270 -2.41 -19.21 -9.24
CA VAL A 270 -2.26 -18.83 -7.83
C VAL A 270 -1.47 -17.53 -7.76
N ASP A 271 -2.01 -16.57 -7.00
CA ASP A 271 -1.42 -15.28 -6.75
C ASP A 271 -1.41 -15.08 -5.23
N TYR A 272 -0.22 -14.98 -4.65
CA TYR A 272 -0.05 -14.84 -3.21
C TYR A 272 -0.32 -13.42 -2.76
N LYS A 273 -1.22 -13.25 -1.80
CA LYS A 273 -1.57 -11.93 -1.25
C LYS A 273 -1.39 -11.91 0.27
N SER A 274 -0.56 -11.02 0.75
CA SER A 274 -0.32 -10.81 2.19
C SER A 274 -1.45 -10.07 2.91
N GLY A 275 -2.40 -9.48 2.16
CA GLY A 275 -3.50 -8.69 2.69
C GLY A 275 -4.87 -9.35 2.50
N LYS A 276 -5.89 -8.70 3.08
CA LYS A 276 -7.29 -9.11 2.96
C LYS A 276 -7.80 -8.79 1.54
N ASN A 277 -7.50 -9.67 0.60
CA ASN A 277 -7.96 -9.55 -0.78
C ASN A 277 -9.05 -10.58 -1.06
N VAL A 278 -10.24 -10.11 -1.37
CA VAL A 278 -11.33 -10.93 -1.88
C VAL A 278 -11.54 -10.54 -3.35
N PHE A 279 -11.64 -11.54 -4.22
CA PHE A 279 -12.00 -11.29 -5.61
C PHE A 279 -13.38 -10.64 -5.66
N ASP A 280 -13.43 -9.44 -6.23
CA ASP A 280 -14.65 -8.63 -6.37
C ASP A 280 -15.02 -8.54 -7.84
N ILE A 281 -16.11 -9.20 -8.21
CA ILE A 281 -16.58 -9.25 -9.59
C ILE A 281 -17.02 -7.88 -10.13
N GLN A 282 -17.48 -6.98 -9.24
CA GLN A 282 -17.86 -5.62 -9.65
C GLN A 282 -16.61 -4.78 -9.96
N LYS A 283 -15.60 -4.88 -9.13
CA LYS A 283 -14.29 -4.25 -9.39
C LYS A 283 -13.69 -4.79 -10.67
N PHE A 284 -13.75 -6.10 -10.88
CA PHE A 284 -13.29 -6.72 -12.11
C PHE A 284 -14.03 -6.18 -13.33
N TYR A 285 -15.36 -6.18 -13.31
CA TYR A 285 -16.19 -5.68 -14.43
C TYR A 285 -15.90 -4.21 -14.76
N ASN A 286 -15.59 -3.40 -13.76
CA ASN A 286 -15.21 -2.00 -13.92
C ASN A 286 -13.72 -1.78 -14.26
N GLY A 287 -12.94 -2.84 -14.52
CA GLY A 287 -11.52 -2.75 -14.85
C GLY A 287 -10.59 -2.42 -13.68
N LEU A 288 -11.10 -2.41 -12.44
CA LEU A 288 -10.34 -2.05 -11.23
C LEU A 288 -9.55 -3.23 -10.64
N SER A 289 -9.75 -4.44 -11.14
CA SER A 289 -9.03 -5.65 -10.72
C SER A 289 -8.74 -6.57 -11.90
N PRO A 290 -7.94 -6.12 -12.89
CA PRO A 290 -7.71 -6.88 -14.13
C PRO A 290 -6.70 -8.04 -13.98
N GLN A 291 -5.94 -8.10 -12.88
CA GLN A 291 -4.77 -8.96 -12.72
C GLN A 291 -5.08 -10.44 -12.99
N LEU A 292 -6.02 -11.01 -12.25
CA LEU A 292 -6.34 -12.44 -12.34
C LEU A 292 -6.81 -12.86 -13.73
N VAL A 293 -7.65 -12.02 -14.37
CA VAL A 293 -8.17 -12.32 -15.70
C VAL A 293 -7.11 -12.16 -16.78
N THR A 294 -6.20 -11.19 -16.61
CA THR A 294 -5.04 -11.05 -17.48
C THR A 294 -4.16 -12.31 -17.41
N TYR A 295 -3.99 -12.87 -16.22
CA TYR A 295 -3.24 -14.11 -16.04
C TYR A 295 -3.92 -15.31 -16.70
N LEU A 296 -5.24 -15.45 -16.54
CA LEU A 296 -6.01 -16.51 -17.20
C LEU A 296 -5.94 -16.42 -18.71
N GLU A 297 -6.06 -15.20 -19.28
CA GLU A 297 -5.94 -15.01 -20.72
C GLU A 297 -4.51 -15.29 -21.22
N ALA A 298 -3.50 -14.89 -20.46
CA ALA A 298 -2.11 -15.20 -20.78
C ALA A 298 -1.87 -16.71 -20.81
N LEU A 299 -2.41 -17.47 -19.84
CA LEU A 299 -2.35 -18.92 -19.85
C LEU A 299 -3.10 -19.52 -21.03
N ARG A 300 -4.31 -19.03 -21.33
CA ARG A 300 -5.09 -19.48 -22.48
C ARG A 300 -4.32 -19.38 -23.78
N GLN A 301 -3.65 -18.26 -24.01
CA GLN A 301 -2.81 -18.07 -25.20
C GLN A 301 -1.55 -18.93 -25.20
N THR A 302 -0.90 -19.07 -24.04
CA THR A 302 0.36 -19.83 -23.91
C THR A 302 0.13 -21.33 -24.11
N TYR A 303 -0.90 -21.88 -23.53
CA TYR A 303 -1.19 -23.32 -23.53
C TYR A 303 -2.21 -23.72 -24.61
N LYS A 304 -2.74 -22.75 -25.38
CA LYS A 304 -3.74 -22.97 -26.45
C LYS A 304 -4.97 -23.76 -25.98
N VAL A 305 -5.43 -23.44 -24.78
CA VAL A 305 -6.61 -24.05 -24.14
C VAL A 305 -7.86 -23.21 -24.39
#